data_8fe45402ea322d798bdd21adc3b7453a
#
_entry.id   8fe45402ea322d798bdd21adc3b7453a
#
_cell.length_a   1.000
_cell.length_b   1.000
_cell.length_c   1.000
_cell.angle_alpha   90.00
_cell.angle_beta   90.00
_cell.angle_gamma   90.00
#
_symmetry.space_group_name_H-M   'P 1'
#
loop_
_entity.id
_entity.type
_entity.pdbx_description
1 polymer ?
#
loop_
_entity_poly.entity_id
_entity_poly.type
_entity_poly.pdbx_seq_one_letter_code
_entity_poly.pdbx_strand_id
1 'polypeptide(L)'
;TEIVKLADNGEEIICNRAGVAVKLNYMVKYAARLRKMICDAVGKTEEEKPLSGYKIAVDAGNGAGGFYATDVLERLGADISGSQFLEPDGMFPNHIPNPENEDAMRSICAAVRNNNADLGIIFDTDVDRAGCVGADGEEINRNRLIALAAYMVSGEKGGATIVTDSVTSDGLREYLENTLNDTHYRY
;
A
#
# COMPACT_ATOMS: atom_id res chain seq x y z
N THR A 1 -12.59 -22.58 -19.86
CA THR A 1 -11.38 -23.28 -19.39
C THR A 1 -11.75 -24.64 -18.79
N GLU A 2 -10.81 -25.56 -18.68
CA GLU A 2 -11.00 -26.88 -18.07
C GLU A 2 -11.46 -26.79 -16.62
N ILE A 3 -10.91 -25.82 -15.88
CA ILE A 3 -11.29 -25.53 -14.47
C ILE A 3 -12.78 -25.18 -14.36
N VAL A 4 -13.30 -24.34 -15.27
CA VAL A 4 -14.73 -23.98 -15.28
C VAL A 4 -15.60 -25.23 -15.56
N LYS A 5 -15.19 -26.09 -16.49
CA LYS A 5 -15.93 -27.33 -16.78
C LYS A 5 -15.93 -28.27 -15.58
N LEU A 6 -14.83 -28.38 -14.83
CA LEU A 6 -14.77 -29.19 -13.61
C LEU A 6 -15.66 -28.61 -12.51
N ALA A 7 -15.69 -27.28 -12.36
CA ALA A 7 -16.58 -26.61 -11.41
C ALA A 7 -18.09 -26.81 -11.80
N ASP A 8 -18.41 -26.66 -13.06
CA ASP A 8 -19.79 -26.81 -13.59
C ASP A 8 -20.29 -28.25 -13.51
N ASN A 9 -19.42 -29.23 -13.69
CA ASN A 9 -19.78 -30.65 -13.64
C ASN A 9 -20.07 -31.16 -12.22
N GLY A 10 -19.73 -30.41 -11.18
CA GLY A 10 -20.06 -30.73 -9.79
C GLY A 10 -19.53 -32.09 -9.31
N GLU A 11 -18.40 -32.57 -9.89
CA GLU A 11 -17.79 -33.81 -9.42
C GLU A 11 -17.19 -33.58 -8.03
N GLU A 12 -17.87 -34.11 -7.00
CA GLU A 12 -17.34 -34.09 -5.64
C GLU A 12 -16.14 -35.01 -5.52
N ILE A 13 -14.99 -34.47 -5.12
CA ILE A 13 -13.84 -35.29 -4.71
C ILE A 13 -14.19 -35.90 -3.36
N ILE A 14 -14.53 -37.17 -3.35
CA ILE A 14 -14.78 -37.92 -2.11
C ILE A 14 -13.45 -38.08 -1.38
N CYS A 15 -13.25 -37.32 -0.31
CA CYS A 15 -12.12 -37.47 0.58
C CYS A 15 -12.47 -38.40 1.74
N ASN A 16 -11.63 -39.42 1.99
CA ASN A 16 -11.78 -40.34 3.11
C ASN A 16 -11.52 -39.68 4.48
N ARG A 17 -11.13 -38.41 4.49
CA ARG A 17 -10.85 -37.65 5.71
C ARG A 17 -11.39 -36.23 5.57
N ALA A 18 -12.29 -35.86 6.44
CA ALA A 18 -12.78 -34.48 6.54
C ALA A 18 -11.66 -33.55 7.03
N GLY A 19 -11.48 -32.42 6.37
CA GLY A 19 -10.64 -31.33 6.85
C GLY A 19 -11.33 -30.57 8.00
N VAL A 20 -10.55 -29.86 8.79
CA VAL A 20 -11.06 -28.95 9.83
C VAL A 20 -10.75 -27.52 9.41
N ALA A 21 -11.77 -26.65 9.34
CA ALA A 21 -11.60 -25.24 9.13
C ALA A 21 -11.52 -24.54 10.51
N VAL A 22 -10.43 -23.82 10.74
CA VAL A 22 -10.23 -23.02 11.96
C VAL A 22 -10.15 -21.55 11.57
N LYS A 23 -11.02 -20.71 12.17
CA LYS A 23 -10.98 -19.27 11.99
C LYS A 23 -9.89 -18.66 12.87
N LEU A 24 -8.92 -17.99 12.25
CA LEU A 24 -7.84 -17.28 12.92
C LEU A 24 -7.95 -15.78 12.63
N ASN A 25 -7.99 -14.93 13.66
CA ASN A 25 -7.85 -13.49 13.46
C ASN A 25 -6.37 -13.12 13.30
N TYR A 26 -5.89 -13.19 12.08
CA TYR A 26 -4.49 -12.91 11.77
C TYR A 26 -4.18 -11.40 11.67
N MET A 27 -5.20 -10.55 11.44
CA MET A 27 -5.02 -9.11 11.23
C MET A 27 -4.36 -8.42 12.43
N VAL A 28 -4.66 -8.85 13.65
CA VAL A 28 -4.00 -8.32 14.86
C VAL A 28 -2.49 -8.48 14.80
N LYS A 29 -2.01 -9.65 14.39
CA LYS A 29 -0.57 -9.95 14.24
C LYS A 29 0.03 -9.19 13.06
N TYR A 30 -0.70 -9.11 11.96
CA TYR A 30 -0.24 -8.44 10.75
C TYR A 30 -0.07 -6.93 10.98
N ALA A 31 -1.09 -6.27 11.52
CA ALA A 31 -1.02 -4.85 11.86
C ALA A 31 0.10 -4.54 12.87
N ALA A 32 0.28 -5.40 13.90
CA ALA A 32 1.39 -5.26 14.85
C ALA A 32 2.76 -5.36 14.17
N ARG A 33 2.91 -6.25 13.19
CA ARG A 33 4.15 -6.36 12.40
C ARG A 33 4.41 -5.08 11.59
N LEU A 34 3.37 -4.52 10.94
CA LEU A 34 3.50 -3.28 10.17
C LEU A 34 3.91 -2.11 11.07
N ARG A 35 3.28 -1.97 12.24
CA ARG A 35 3.67 -0.94 13.22
C ARG A 35 5.12 -1.10 13.66
N LYS A 36 5.52 -2.34 13.97
CA LYS A 36 6.92 -2.62 14.33
C LYS A 36 7.90 -2.22 13.21
N MET A 37 7.58 -2.50 11.95
CA MET A 37 8.44 -2.12 10.82
C MET A 37 8.61 -0.60 10.73
N ILE A 38 7.53 0.16 10.93
CA ILE A 38 7.59 1.64 10.94
C ILE A 38 8.43 2.12 12.12
N CYS A 39 8.19 1.59 13.32
CA CYS A 39 8.95 1.94 14.51
C CYS A 39 10.46 1.65 14.35
N ASP A 40 10.79 0.47 13.85
CA ASP A 40 12.19 0.08 13.61
C ASP A 40 12.87 1.02 12.60
N ALA A 41 12.15 1.41 11.52
CA ALA A 41 12.70 2.30 10.50
C ALA A 41 13.00 3.72 11.02
N VAL A 42 12.24 4.21 11.99
CA VAL A 42 12.44 5.55 12.57
C VAL A 42 13.18 5.52 13.91
N GLY A 43 13.57 4.34 14.39
CA GLY A 43 14.31 4.17 15.65
C GLY A 43 13.49 4.55 16.89
N LYS A 44 12.16 4.33 16.87
CA LYS A 44 11.24 4.64 17.98
C LYS A 44 10.41 3.42 18.36
N THR A 45 9.77 3.50 19.52
CA THR A 45 8.79 2.49 19.97
C THR A 45 7.34 2.92 19.64
N GLU A 46 6.39 1.98 19.75
CA GLU A 46 4.96 2.27 19.54
C GLU A 46 4.42 3.23 20.62
N GLU A 47 4.95 3.16 21.84
CA GLU A 47 4.59 4.03 22.96
C GLU A 47 5.00 5.49 22.74
N GLU A 48 6.07 5.72 22.02
CA GLU A 48 6.55 7.06 21.66
C GLU A 48 5.74 7.74 20.57
N LYS A 49 4.75 7.02 20.01
CA LYS A 49 3.86 7.56 18.97
C LYS A 49 4.62 8.23 17.81
N PRO A 50 5.41 7.48 17.04
CA PRO A 50 6.33 8.04 16.06
C PRO A 50 5.68 8.90 14.97
N LEU A 51 4.38 8.74 14.74
CA LEU A 51 3.61 9.52 13.76
C LEU A 51 2.81 10.66 14.39
N SER A 52 3.03 10.96 15.68
CA SER A 52 2.36 12.09 16.34
C SER A 52 2.71 13.41 15.66
N GLY A 53 1.68 14.21 15.37
CA GLY A 53 1.82 15.48 14.67
C GLY A 53 1.68 15.39 13.15
N TYR A 54 1.63 14.19 12.60
CA TYR A 54 1.31 14.00 11.17
C TYR A 54 -0.18 13.71 10.98
N LYS A 55 -0.75 14.32 9.95
CA LYS A 55 -2.08 14.02 9.45
C LYS A 55 -1.98 13.22 8.16
N ILE A 56 -2.48 11.98 8.17
CA ILE A 56 -2.35 11.05 7.04
C ILE A 56 -3.75 10.59 6.63
N ALA A 57 -4.14 10.95 5.41
CA ALA A 57 -5.40 10.50 4.82
C ALA A 57 -5.21 9.16 4.11
N VAL A 58 -6.06 8.18 4.41
CA VAL A 58 -6.11 6.89 3.72
C VAL A 58 -7.39 6.78 2.93
N ASP A 59 -7.30 6.39 1.67
CA ASP A 59 -8.41 5.98 0.84
C ASP A 59 -8.31 4.49 0.57
N ALA A 60 -9.20 3.71 1.18
CA ALA A 60 -9.25 2.27 0.98
C ALA A 60 -10.21 1.86 -0.14
N GLY A 61 -10.94 2.80 -0.76
CA GLY A 61 -11.88 2.54 -1.84
C GLY A 61 -12.93 1.47 -1.52
N ASN A 62 -13.28 1.28 -0.24
CA ASN A 62 -14.08 0.16 0.24
C ASN A 62 -13.47 -1.23 -0.02
N GLY A 63 -12.15 -1.30 -0.23
CA GLY A 63 -11.39 -2.54 -0.28
C GLY A 63 -10.90 -2.99 1.11
N ALA A 64 -9.90 -3.87 1.13
CA ALA A 64 -9.37 -4.46 2.36
C ALA A 64 -8.43 -3.53 3.16
N GLY A 65 -8.07 -2.35 2.62
CA GLY A 65 -7.00 -1.48 3.15
C GLY A 65 -7.37 -0.61 4.36
N GLY A 66 -8.66 -0.54 4.74
CA GLY A 66 -9.12 0.37 5.79
C GLY A 66 -8.45 0.16 7.16
N PHE A 67 -8.09 -1.08 7.50
CA PHE A 67 -7.37 -1.40 8.74
C PHE A 67 -6.04 -0.65 8.87
N TYR A 68 -5.42 -0.26 7.75
CA TYR A 68 -4.13 0.43 7.79
C TYR A 68 -4.24 1.80 8.46
N ALA A 69 -5.36 2.51 8.24
CA ALA A 69 -5.63 3.77 8.93
C ALA A 69 -5.77 3.55 10.44
N THR A 70 -6.67 2.67 10.87
CA THR A 70 -7.07 2.51 12.27
C THR A 70 -6.11 1.65 13.08
N ASP A 71 -5.66 0.52 12.52
CA ASP A 71 -4.84 -0.45 13.26
C ASP A 71 -3.34 -0.22 13.12
N VAL A 72 -2.91 0.65 12.17
CA VAL A 72 -1.49 0.96 11.99
C VAL A 72 -1.22 2.43 12.27
N LEU A 73 -1.73 3.36 11.45
CA LEU A 73 -1.35 4.77 11.51
C LEU A 73 -1.85 5.46 12.79
N GLU A 74 -3.14 5.33 13.10
CA GLU A 74 -3.73 5.93 14.32
C GLU A 74 -3.06 5.39 15.58
N ARG A 75 -2.77 4.08 15.62
CA ARG A 75 -2.06 3.49 16.76
C ARG A 75 -0.64 4.01 16.93
N LEU A 76 0.00 4.45 15.86
CA LEU A 76 1.31 5.11 15.90
C LEU A 76 1.21 6.62 16.14
N GLY A 77 0.01 7.17 16.32
CA GLY A 77 -0.23 8.55 16.70
C GLY A 77 -0.57 9.50 15.56
N ALA A 78 -0.74 9.01 14.34
CA ALA A 78 -1.19 9.87 13.23
C ALA A 78 -2.64 10.33 13.42
N ASP A 79 -2.95 11.55 13.00
CA ASP A 79 -4.31 12.01 12.79
C ASP A 79 -4.82 11.45 11.45
N ILE A 80 -5.81 10.56 11.49
CA ILE A 80 -6.41 9.93 10.31
C ILE A 80 -7.73 10.54 9.89
N SER A 81 -8.11 11.70 10.44
CA SER A 81 -9.45 12.30 10.27
C SER A 81 -9.80 12.68 8.82
N GLY A 82 -8.83 12.71 7.91
CA GLY A 82 -9.05 12.89 6.48
C GLY A 82 -9.27 11.60 5.69
N SER A 83 -9.24 10.44 6.35
CA SER A 83 -9.38 9.14 5.69
C SER A 83 -10.82 8.87 5.24
N GLN A 84 -10.97 8.08 4.17
CA GLN A 84 -12.26 7.82 3.55
C GLN A 84 -12.39 6.40 3.03
N PHE A 85 -13.65 5.93 2.90
CA PHE A 85 -14.02 4.63 2.32
C PHE A 85 -13.31 3.44 2.97
N LEU A 86 -13.14 3.49 4.31
CA LEU A 86 -12.36 2.53 5.07
C LEU A 86 -13.06 1.18 5.27
N GLU A 87 -14.40 1.18 5.30
CA GLU A 87 -15.19 -0.04 5.51
C GLU A 87 -15.27 -0.86 4.21
N PRO A 88 -14.91 -2.16 4.25
CA PRO A 88 -14.99 -3.02 3.08
C PRO A 88 -16.44 -3.17 2.56
N ASP A 89 -16.63 -2.91 1.28
CA ASP A 89 -17.89 -3.14 0.56
C ASP A 89 -17.58 -3.65 -0.85
N GLY A 90 -17.91 -4.91 -1.12
CA GLY A 90 -17.64 -5.54 -2.41
C GLY A 90 -18.41 -4.96 -3.60
N MET A 91 -19.30 -3.99 -3.38
CA MET A 91 -19.97 -3.24 -4.44
C MET A 91 -19.18 -1.98 -4.84
N PHE A 92 -18.16 -1.56 -4.06
CA PHE A 92 -17.31 -0.40 -4.31
C PHE A 92 -18.09 0.87 -4.70
N PRO A 93 -19.01 1.35 -3.82
CA PRO A 93 -20.01 2.35 -4.22
C PRO A 93 -19.43 3.75 -4.49
N ASN A 94 -18.20 4.04 -4.08
CA ASN A 94 -17.63 5.37 -4.16
C ASN A 94 -16.75 5.58 -5.40
N HIS A 95 -15.83 4.68 -5.66
CA HIS A 95 -15.01 4.65 -6.86
C HIS A 95 -14.40 3.26 -7.06
N ILE A 96 -13.84 3.00 -8.23
CA ILE A 96 -13.06 1.79 -8.49
C ILE A 96 -11.81 1.82 -7.59
N PRO A 97 -11.60 0.81 -6.70
CA PRO A 97 -10.44 0.80 -5.82
C PRO A 97 -9.17 0.41 -6.59
N ASN A 98 -8.59 1.39 -7.24
CA ASN A 98 -7.35 1.25 -8.03
C ASN A 98 -6.62 2.60 -8.06
N PRO A 99 -5.39 2.70 -7.54
CA PRO A 99 -4.59 3.92 -7.59
C PRO A 99 -4.32 4.45 -9.01
N GLU A 100 -4.51 3.60 -10.03
CA GLU A 100 -4.35 4.00 -11.45
C GLU A 100 -5.63 4.61 -12.05
N ASN A 101 -6.74 4.52 -11.34
CA ASN A 101 -7.97 5.13 -11.77
C ASN A 101 -7.97 6.63 -11.45
N GLU A 102 -8.21 7.47 -12.46
CA GLU A 102 -8.16 8.93 -12.30
C GLU A 102 -9.20 9.46 -11.31
N ASP A 103 -10.40 8.86 -11.21
CA ASP A 103 -11.44 9.29 -10.28
C ASP A 103 -11.02 8.96 -8.84
N ALA A 104 -10.45 7.77 -8.62
CA ALA A 104 -9.92 7.35 -7.33
C ALA A 104 -8.76 8.27 -6.88
N MET A 105 -7.82 8.55 -7.78
CA MET A 105 -6.71 9.46 -7.48
C MET A 105 -7.19 10.88 -7.20
N ARG A 106 -8.16 11.40 -7.98
CA ARG A 106 -8.77 12.72 -7.70
C ARG A 106 -9.44 12.76 -6.32
N SER A 107 -10.07 11.67 -5.91
CA SER A 107 -10.73 11.54 -4.61
C SER A 107 -9.75 11.74 -3.46
N ILE A 108 -8.65 10.98 -3.44
CA ILE A 108 -7.63 11.12 -2.38
C ILE A 108 -6.90 12.46 -2.46
N CYS A 109 -6.59 12.99 -3.64
CA CYS A 109 -6.02 14.33 -3.80
C CYS A 109 -6.92 15.40 -3.19
N ALA A 110 -8.24 15.31 -3.40
CA ALA A 110 -9.21 16.20 -2.78
C ALA A 110 -9.26 16.02 -1.25
N ALA A 111 -9.21 14.78 -0.75
CA ALA A 111 -9.19 14.50 0.68
C ALA A 111 -7.96 15.12 1.36
N VAL A 112 -6.78 15.01 0.77
CA VAL A 112 -5.54 15.62 1.27
C VAL A 112 -5.69 17.14 1.37
N ARG A 113 -6.11 17.79 0.28
CA ARG A 113 -6.28 19.27 0.25
C ARG A 113 -7.32 19.76 1.24
N ASN A 114 -8.51 19.13 1.26
CA ASN A 114 -9.62 19.55 2.09
C ASN A 114 -9.35 19.39 3.59
N ASN A 115 -8.51 18.45 3.96
CA ASN A 115 -8.18 18.17 5.35
C ASN A 115 -6.80 18.70 5.77
N ASN A 116 -6.05 19.35 4.88
CA ASN A 116 -4.65 19.76 5.09
C ASN A 116 -3.82 18.58 5.62
N ALA A 117 -3.92 17.42 4.96
CA ALA A 117 -3.15 16.25 5.33
C ALA A 117 -1.70 16.38 4.82
N ASP A 118 -0.76 15.85 5.59
CA ASP A 118 0.66 15.84 5.22
C ASP A 118 0.97 14.79 4.15
N LEU A 119 0.17 13.73 4.12
CA LEU A 119 0.30 12.61 3.18
C LEU A 119 -1.07 11.99 2.90
N GLY A 120 -1.32 11.63 1.65
CA GLY A 120 -2.40 10.74 1.22
C GLY A 120 -1.86 9.39 0.82
N ILE A 121 -2.57 8.32 1.18
CA ILE A 121 -2.28 6.95 0.76
C ILE A 121 -3.56 6.37 0.18
N ILE A 122 -3.48 5.84 -1.02
CA ILE A 122 -4.60 5.13 -1.66
C ILE A 122 -4.21 3.69 -1.95
N PHE A 123 -5.10 2.76 -1.68
CA PHE A 123 -4.92 1.34 -1.92
C PHE A 123 -5.85 0.83 -3.04
N ASP A 124 -5.48 -0.28 -3.64
CA ASP A 124 -6.40 -1.07 -4.45
C ASP A 124 -7.21 -2.06 -3.58
N THR A 125 -8.01 -2.89 -4.26
CA THR A 125 -9.02 -3.75 -3.61
C THR A 125 -8.44 -4.66 -2.51
N ASP A 126 -7.31 -5.30 -2.76
CA ASP A 126 -6.67 -6.32 -1.89
C ASP A 126 -5.31 -5.88 -1.32
N VAL A 127 -4.95 -4.59 -1.55
CA VAL A 127 -3.77 -3.93 -0.98
C VAL A 127 -2.45 -4.48 -1.54
N ASP A 128 -2.44 -4.95 -2.78
CA ASP A 128 -1.20 -5.31 -3.47
C ASP A 128 -0.60 -4.12 -4.24
N ARG A 129 -1.37 -3.03 -4.41
CA ARG A 129 -0.95 -1.76 -5.01
C ARG A 129 -1.27 -0.58 -4.10
N ALA A 130 -0.38 0.40 -4.10
CA ALA A 130 -0.57 1.66 -3.38
C ALA A 130 -0.14 2.86 -4.24
N GLY A 131 -0.81 3.99 -4.03
CA GLY A 131 -0.39 5.30 -4.51
C GLY A 131 -0.23 6.27 -3.35
N CYS A 132 0.53 7.34 -3.56
CA CYS A 132 0.74 8.38 -2.57
C CYS A 132 0.45 9.77 -3.14
N VAL A 133 0.00 10.66 -2.26
CA VAL A 133 -0.32 12.07 -2.56
C VAL A 133 0.44 12.94 -1.56
N GLY A 134 1.16 13.93 -2.06
CA GLY A 134 1.90 14.88 -1.22
C GLY A 134 0.97 15.88 -0.49
N ALA A 135 1.53 16.63 0.44
CA ALA A 135 0.82 17.67 1.20
C ALA A 135 0.25 18.79 0.31
N ASP A 136 0.78 18.95 -0.90
CA ASP A 136 0.26 19.85 -1.94
C ASP A 136 -1.03 19.32 -2.61
N GLY A 137 -1.41 18.08 -2.29
CA GLY A 137 -2.55 17.40 -2.87
C GLY A 137 -2.30 16.88 -4.29
N GLU A 138 -1.04 16.76 -4.70
CA GLU A 138 -0.67 16.20 -6.00
C GLU A 138 -0.16 14.76 -5.85
N GLU A 139 -0.48 13.91 -6.85
CA GLU A 139 0.02 12.53 -6.90
C GLU A 139 1.56 12.50 -6.92
N ILE A 140 2.16 11.73 -6.03
CA ILE A 140 3.58 11.42 -6.09
C ILE A 140 3.80 10.38 -7.19
N ASN A 141 4.46 10.79 -8.26
CA ASN A 141 4.73 9.91 -9.40
C ASN A 141 5.40 8.60 -8.96
N ARG A 142 4.92 7.47 -9.48
CA ARG A 142 5.39 6.12 -9.12
C ARG A 142 6.88 5.92 -9.31
N ASN A 143 7.47 6.48 -10.36
CA ASN A 143 8.93 6.42 -10.53
C ASN A 143 9.68 7.11 -9.40
N ARG A 144 9.11 8.17 -8.79
CA ARG A 144 9.68 8.82 -7.60
C ARG A 144 9.58 7.93 -6.37
N LEU A 145 8.48 7.18 -6.21
CA LEU A 145 8.33 6.22 -5.12
C LEU A 145 9.34 5.07 -5.26
N ILE A 146 9.53 4.56 -6.48
CA ILE A 146 10.54 3.54 -6.76
C ILE A 146 11.95 4.08 -6.49
N ALA A 147 12.24 5.31 -6.92
CA ALA A 147 13.51 5.97 -6.64
C ALA A 147 13.78 6.11 -5.13
N LEU A 148 12.76 6.52 -4.36
CA LEU A 148 12.86 6.60 -2.90
C LEU A 148 13.10 5.23 -2.26
N ALA A 149 12.35 4.21 -2.67
CA ALA A 149 12.53 2.85 -2.17
C ALA A 149 13.93 2.31 -2.49
N ALA A 150 14.43 2.54 -3.71
CA ALA A 150 15.78 2.19 -4.11
C ALA A 150 16.82 2.89 -3.24
N TYR A 151 16.67 4.20 -3.02
CA TYR A 151 17.56 4.96 -2.14
C TYR A 151 17.60 4.39 -0.72
N MET A 152 16.44 4.02 -0.16
CA MET A 152 16.36 3.42 1.18
C MET A 152 17.05 2.05 1.26
N VAL A 153 16.99 1.25 0.19
CA VAL A 153 17.63 -0.09 0.12
C VAL A 153 19.13 0.01 -0.11
N SER A 154 19.55 0.89 -1.02
CA SER A 154 20.95 1.04 -1.41
C SER A 154 21.76 1.77 -0.34
N GLY A 155 21.13 2.65 0.43
CA GLY A 155 21.78 3.49 1.41
C GLY A 155 22.85 4.41 0.78
N GLU A 156 23.75 4.92 1.61
CA GLU A 156 24.80 5.84 1.17
C GLU A 156 25.91 5.20 0.30
N LYS A 157 26.00 3.85 0.32
CA LYS A 157 27.09 3.14 -0.37
C LYS A 157 26.76 2.75 -1.80
N GLY A 158 25.47 2.69 -2.14
CA GLY A 158 25.02 2.17 -3.42
C GLY A 158 25.37 0.69 -3.64
N GLY A 159 25.28 0.22 -4.90
CA GLY A 159 25.67 -1.12 -5.28
C GLY A 159 24.59 -2.17 -5.13
N ALA A 160 23.34 -1.77 -4.88
CA ALA A 160 22.19 -2.67 -4.93
C ALA A 160 21.87 -3.10 -6.39
N THR A 161 21.13 -4.17 -6.55
CA THR A 161 20.54 -4.56 -7.83
C THR A 161 19.06 -4.28 -7.79
N ILE A 162 18.61 -3.36 -8.62
CA ILE A 162 17.21 -2.94 -8.72
C ILE A 162 16.62 -3.51 -10.02
N VAL A 163 15.52 -4.21 -9.90
CA VAL A 163 14.78 -4.76 -11.04
C VAL A 163 13.44 -4.06 -11.17
N THR A 164 13.13 -3.56 -12.35
CA THR A 164 11.85 -2.89 -12.63
C THR A 164 11.21 -3.48 -13.87
N ASP A 165 9.91 -3.22 -14.03
CA ASP A 165 9.19 -3.57 -15.24
C ASP A 165 9.44 -2.58 -16.40
N SER A 166 8.88 -2.88 -17.57
CA SER A 166 9.08 -2.11 -18.81
C SER A 166 8.44 -0.72 -18.81
N VAL A 167 7.51 -0.43 -17.88
CA VAL A 167 6.80 0.86 -17.86
C VAL A 167 7.50 1.95 -17.05
N THR A 168 8.64 1.64 -16.44
CA THR A 168 9.43 2.64 -15.71
C THR A 168 10.18 3.60 -16.65
N SER A 169 10.44 4.82 -16.17
CA SER A 169 11.04 5.88 -16.97
C SER A 169 12.56 5.73 -17.14
N ASP A 170 13.10 6.31 -18.22
CA ASP A 170 14.55 6.42 -18.39
C ASP A 170 15.20 7.31 -17.32
N GLY A 171 14.50 8.34 -16.85
CA GLY A 171 14.98 9.17 -15.74
C GLY A 171 15.15 8.39 -14.44
N LEU A 172 14.28 7.39 -14.18
CA LEU A 172 14.48 6.47 -13.06
C LEU A 172 15.77 5.67 -13.25
N ARG A 173 16.01 5.11 -14.45
CA ARG A 173 17.23 4.37 -14.74
C ARG A 173 18.47 5.22 -14.50
N GLU A 174 18.49 6.43 -15.05
CA GLU A 174 19.61 7.36 -14.87
C GLU A 174 19.88 7.68 -13.40
N TYR A 175 18.82 7.85 -12.61
CA TYR A 175 18.96 8.08 -11.18
C TYR A 175 19.55 6.86 -10.45
N LEU A 176 19.08 5.65 -10.75
CA LEU A 176 19.57 4.42 -10.14
C LEU A 176 21.05 4.16 -10.48
N GLU A 177 21.40 4.28 -11.77
CA GLU A 177 22.76 3.96 -12.24
C GLU A 177 23.77 5.06 -11.91
N ASN A 178 23.42 6.34 -12.14
CA ASN A 178 24.36 7.45 -12.07
C ASN A 178 24.38 8.17 -10.72
N THR A 179 23.28 8.14 -9.95
CA THR A 179 23.19 8.81 -8.65
C THR A 179 23.38 7.84 -7.49
N LEU A 180 22.68 6.69 -7.53
CA LEU A 180 22.80 5.68 -6.50
C LEU A 180 23.94 4.69 -6.74
N ASN A 181 24.52 4.67 -7.94
CA ASN A 181 25.54 3.70 -8.33
C ASN A 181 25.05 2.24 -8.17
N ASP A 182 23.78 2.01 -8.49
CA ASP A 182 23.13 0.72 -8.45
C ASP A 182 23.15 0.02 -9.81
N THR A 183 23.01 -1.28 -9.84
CA THR A 183 22.78 -2.04 -11.09
C THR A 183 21.29 -2.09 -11.36
N HIS A 184 20.86 -1.65 -12.55
CA HIS A 184 19.45 -1.64 -12.93
C HIS A 184 19.16 -2.62 -14.08
N TYR A 185 18.15 -3.45 -13.88
CA TYR A 185 17.56 -4.30 -14.91
C TYR A 185 16.09 -3.94 -15.12
N ARG A 186 15.74 -3.69 -16.39
CA ARG A 186 14.36 -3.47 -16.83
C ARG A 186 13.94 -4.62 -17.75
N TYR A 187 12.84 -5.30 -17.49
CA TYR A 187 12.33 -6.41 -18.30
C TYR A 187 10.98 -6.09 -18.93
#